data_f06d7ef8ec3f9e1650b04ba1dce92b20
#
_entry.id   f06d7ef8ec3f9e1650b04ba1dce92b20
#
_cell.length_a   1.000
_cell.length_b   1.000
_cell.length_c   1.000
_cell.angle_alpha   90.00
_cell.angle_beta   90.00
_cell.angle_gamma   90.00
#
_symmetry.space_group_name_H-M   'P 1'
#
loop_
_entity.id
_entity.type
_entity.pdbx_description
1 polymer ?
#
loop_
_entity_poly.entity_id
_entity_poly.type
_entity_poly.pdbx_seq_one_letter_code
_entity_poly.pdbx_strand_id
1 'polypeptide(L)'
;MKIKLLIAVLVVMGCITCSKDTYNTTPTLKFESVNGTVFPQPSVVTFLLQCTDKEGDVVDTIWVQRISKVNNCGSLSHTDSFAIPDFKPTKNVKAEFEFSYNYGSIFPPNLAACSQADDTSYFRFWMTDRANNKSDTVQSPDIVLLKQ
;
A
#
# COMPACT_ATOMS: atom_id res chain seq x y z
N MET A 1 -23.43 -17.29 -46.16
CA MET A 1 -22.89 -17.94 -44.97
C MET A 1 -21.67 -17.22 -44.35
N LYS A 2 -20.87 -16.50 -45.07
CA LYS A 2 -19.64 -15.84 -44.54
C LYS A 2 -19.86 -14.62 -43.68
N ILE A 3 -20.95 -13.88 -43.84
CA ILE A 3 -21.25 -12.64 -43.07
C ILE A 3 -21.69 -12.96 -41.61
N LYS A 4 -22.45 -14.04 -41.44
CA LYS A 4 -22.92 -14.45 -40.08
C LYS A 4 -21.78 -14.90 -39.16
N LEU A 5 -20.70 -15.48 -39.74
CA LEU A 5 -19.51 -15.88 -38.98
C LEU A 5 -18.69 -14.70 -38.52
N LEU A 6 -18.65 -13.62 -39.33
CA LEU A 6 -17.89 -12.41 -39.00
C LEU A 6 -18.54 -11.62 -37.86
N ILE A 7 -19.88 -11.60 -37.78
CA ILE A 7 -20.60 -10.96 -36.68
C ILE A 7 -20.44 -11.72 -35.37
N ALA A 8 -20.39 -13.07 -35.42
CA ALA A 8 -20.15 -13.89 -34.22
C ALA A 8 -18.75 -13.67 -33.62
N VAL A 9 -17.73 -13.48 -34.45
CA VAL A 9 -16.36 -13.20 -34.00
C VAL A 9 -16.25 -11.80 -33.39
N LEU A 10 -17.00 -10.81 -33.91
CA LEU A 10 -16.99 -9.43 -33.39
C LEU A 10 -17.67 -9.34 -32.00
N VAL A 11 -18.69 -10.16 -31.73
CA VAL A 11 -19.40 -10.20 -30.45
C VAL A 11 -18.55 -10.85 -29.34
N VAL A 12 -17.67 -11.80 -29.68
CA VAL A 12 -16.78 -12.47 -28.71
C VAL A 12 -15.62 -11.56 -28.28
N MET A 13 -15.23 -10.58 -29.08
CA MET A 13 -14.16 -9.63 -28.75
C MET A 13 -14.59 -8.49 -27.82
N GLY A 14 -15.88 -8.35 -27.53
CA GLY A 14 -16.44 -7.27 -26.68
C GLY A 14 -16.46 -7.58 -25.18
N CYS A 15 -16.06 -8.77 -24.74
CA CYS A 15 -16.03 -9.16 -23.30
C CYS A 15 -14.67 -8.86 -22.66
N ILE A 16 -14.09 -7.67 -22.91
CA ILE A 16 -12.88 -7.23 -22.21
C ILE A 16 -13.28 -6.61 -20.87
N THR A 17 -13.19 -7.44 -19.84
CA THR A 17 -12.79 -7.14 -18.46
C THR A 17 -13.16 -5.76 -17.92
N CYS A 18 -14.40 -5.60 -17.51
CA CYS A 18 -14.70 -4.69 -16.42
C CYS A 18 -14.28 -5.40 -15.12
N SER A 19 -13.09 -5.12 -14.58
CA SER A 19 -12.75 -5.51 -13.22
C SER A 19 -13.66 -4.70 -12.29
N LYS A 20 -14.75 -5.32 -11.87
CA LYS A 20 -15.66 -4.71 -10.92
C LYS A 20 -14.97 -4.73 -9.57
N ASP A 21 -14.67 -3.56 -9.01
CA ASP A 21 -14.21 -3.46 -7.62
C ASP A 21 -15.24 -4.20 -6.75
N THR A 22 -14.77 -5.17 -5.98
CA THR A 22 -15.63 -5.92 -5.06
C THR A 22 -15.58 -5.20 -3.72
N TYR A 23 -16.74 -4.72 -3.26
CA TYR A 23 -16.85 -4.05 -1.97
C TYR A 23 -17.38 -5.04 -0.93
N ASN A 24 -16.62 -5.22 0.14
CA ASN A 24 -16.94 -6.02 1.30
C ASN A 24 -17.17 -5.12 2.52
N THR A 25 -17.82 -5.64 3.55
CA THR A 25 -17.97 -4.97 4.86
C THR A 25 -16.67 -4.91 5.65
N THR A 26 -15.72 -5.78 5.34
CA THR A 26 -14.36 -5.71 5.83
C THR A 26 -13.53 -4.91 4.83
N PRO A 27 -12.77 -3.90 5.26
CA PRO A 27 -11.97 -3.10 4.35
C PRO A 27 -10.96 -3.97 3.61
N THR A 28 -10.83 -3.74 2.32
CA THR A 28 -9.84 -4.43 1.48
C THR A 28 -8.73 -3.46 1.14
N LEU A 29 -7.51 -3.81 1.51
CA LEU A 29 -6.31 -3.01 1.22
C LEU A 29 -5.53 -3.64 0.06
N LYS A 30 -4.97 -2.81 -0.81
CA LYS A 30 -4.11 -3.23 -1.92
C LYS A 30 -2.87 -2.35 -1.95
N PHE A 31 -1.71 -2.97 -2.09
CA PHE A 31 -0.46 -2.24 -2.37
C PHE A 31 -0.42 -1.88 -3.87
N GLU A 32 -0.30 -0.59 -4.18
CA GLU A 32 -0.25 -0.11 -5.57
C GLU A 32 1.19 0.13 -6.03
N SER A 33 1.95 0.92 -5.28
CA SER A 33 3.32 1.25 -5.69
C SER A 33 4.18 1.80 -4.56
N VAL A 34 5.48 1.87 -4.82
CA VAL A 34 6.47 2.66 -4.12
C VAL A 34 7.27 3.46 -5.16
N ASN A 35 7.69 4.66 -4.81
CA ASN A 35 8.36 5.60 -5.73
C ASN A 35 9.80 5.19 -6.12
N GLY A 36 10.28 4.07 -5.64
CA GLY A 36 11.59 3.51 -5.98
C GLY A 36 11.91 2.26 -5.19
N THR A 37 13.00 1.59 -5.52
CA THR A 37 13.48 0.40 -4.79
C THR A 37 14.86 0.60 -4.16
N VAL A 38 15.59 1.67 -4.53
CA VAL A 38 16.90 2.02 -3.96
C VAL A 38 16.90 3.50 -3.63
N PHE A 39 17.21 3.83 -2.39
CA PHE A 39 17.13 5.18 -1.85
C PHE A 39 18.48 5.61 -1.25
N PRO A 40 19.17 6.58 -1.87
CA PRO A 40 20.31 7.26 -1.24
C PRO A 40 19.82 8.27 -0.20
N GLN A 41 20.72 8.76 0.65
CA GLN A 41 20.41 9.89 1.55
C GLN A 41 20.82 11.23 0.91
N PRO A 42 19.97 12.29 1.03
CA PRO A 42 18.61 12.29 1.55
C PRO A 42 17.59 11.83 0.50
N SER A 43 16.53 11.14 0.92
CA SER A 43 15.44 10.73 0.04
C SER A 43 14.10 10.75 0.77
N VAL A 44 13.02 10.71 -0.02
CA VAL A 44 11.67 10.45 0.48
C VAL A 44 11.18 9.13 -0.12
N VAL A 45 10.82 8.19 0.75
CA VAL A 45 10.21 6.92 0.37
C VAL A 45 8.70 7.07 0.46
N THR A 46 8.01 6.96 -0.68
CA THR A 46 6.57 7.15 -0.76
C THR A 46 5.88 5.87 -1.21
N PHE A 47 4.92 5.41 -0.43
CA PHE A 47 4.08 4.24 -0.72
C PHE A 47 2.68 4.70 -1.08
N LEU A 48 2.09 4.07 -2.10
CA LEU A 48 0.70 4.25 -2.50
C LEU A 48 -0.08 2.97 -2.24
N LEU A 49 -1.17 3.09 -1.50
CA LEU A 49 -2.10 2.03 -1.18
C LEU A 49 -3.50 2.40 -1.65
N GLN A 50 -4.28 1.41 -2.05
CA GLN A 50 -5.69 1.59 -2.37
C GLN A 50 -6.54 0.81 -1.37
N CYS A 51 -7.60 1.43 -0.87
CA CYS A 51 -8.59 0.80 -0.02
C CYS A 51 -9.96 0.78 -0.70
N THR A 52 -10.69 -0.31 -0.53
CA THR A 52 -12.12 -0.39 -0.88
C THR A 52 -12.91 -0.89 0.31
N ASP A 53 -14.07 -0.28 0.55
CA ASP A 53 -14.99 -0.67 1.61
C ASP A 53 -16.44 -0.40 1.21
N LYS A 54 -17.36 -1.30 1.62
CA LYS A 54 -18.78 -1.22 1.28
C LYS A 54 -19.54 -0.21 2.14
N GLU A 55 -19.21 -0.14 3.41
CA GLU A 55 -19.92 0.66 4.41
C GLU A 55 -19.38 2.09 4.46
N GLY A 56 -18.12 2.26 4.07
CA GLY A 56 -17.44 3.55 4.00
C GLY A 56 -16.93 4.05 5.35
N ASP A 57 -16.82 3.19 6.34
CA ASP A 57 -16.39 3.51 7.70
C ASP A 57 -14.88 3.27 7.93
N VAL A 58 -14.10 3.41 6.86
CA VAL A 58 -12.62 3.21 6.84
C VAL A 58 -11.82 4.21 7.65
N VAL A 59 -12.49 5.07 8.40
CA VAL A 59 -11.89 6.14 9.19
C VAL A 59 -11.49 5.63 10.57
N ASP A 60 -10.32 5.04 10.71
CA ASP A 60 -9.72 4.69 12.00
C ASP A 60 -8.18 4.72 11.89
N THR A 61 -7.55 3.58 11.79
CA THR A 61 -6.08 3.48 11.85
C THR A 61 -5.53 2.61 10.72
N ILE A 62 -4.49 3.10 10.07
CA ILE A 62 -3.64 2.30 9.21
C ILE A 62 -2.31 2.03 9.90
N TRP A 63 -1.88 0.79 9.86
CA TRP A 63 -0.65 0.31 10.46
C TRP A 63 0.38 0.05 9.39
N VAL A 64 1.61 0.47 9.67
CA VAL A 64 2.77 0.29 8.79
C VAL A 64 3.86 -0.40 9.58
N GLN A 65 4.19 -1.63 9.22
CA GLN A 65 5.26 -2.40 9.84
C GLN A 65 6.44 -2.53 8.88
N ARG A 66 7.56 -1.96 9.26
CA ARG A 66 8.83 -2.19 8.57
C ARG A 66 9.49 -3.45 9.08
N ILE A 67 9.98 -4.28 8.17
CA ILE A 67 10.79 -5.46 8.45
C ILE A 67 12.15 -5.30 7.77
N SER A 68 13.18 -5.04 8.55
CA SER A 68 14.58 -5.02 8.06
C SER A 68 15.12 -6.44 7.96
N LYS A 69 15.82 -6.73 6.88
CA LYS A 69 16.51 -8.02 6.64
C LYS A 69 17.96 -8.00 7.13
N VAL A 70 18.44 -6.87 7.65
CA VAL A 70 19.81 -6.70 8.13
C VAL A 70 19.89 -7.05 9.61
N ASN A 71 20.73 -8.01 9.97
CA ASN A 71 20.80 -8.56 11.32
C ASN A 71 21.79 -7.82 12.24
N ASN A 72 22.73 -7.04 11.70
CA ASN A 72 23.87 -6.50 12.47
C ASN A 72 23.74 -5.01 12.84
N CYS A 73 22.55 -4.43 12.69
CA CYS A 73 22.31 -2.99 12.89
C CYS A 73 21.37 -2.67 14.04
N GLY A 74 21.18 -3.57 14.98
CA GLY A 74 20.13 -3.45 16.00
C GLY A 74 18.75 -3.72 15.42
N SER A 75 17.71 -3.39 16.18
CA SER A 75 16.35 -3.58 15.69
C SER A 75 15.90 -2.37 14.87
N LEU A 76 15.98 -2.49 13.56
CA LEU A 76 15.41 -1.50 12.60
C LEU A 76 13.94 -1.81 12.25
N SER A 77 13.46 -2.98 12.65
CA SER A 77 12.06 -3.35 12.47
C SER A 77 11.20 -2.65 13.52
N HIS A 78 10.15 -1.96 13.07
CA HIS A 78 9.22 -1.24 13.93
C HIS A 78 7.83 -1.20 13.30
N THR A 79 6.84 -0.80 14.09
CA THR A 79 5.46 -0.62 13.62
C THR A 79 5.00 0.79 13.99
N ASP A 80 4.55 1.52 12.98
CA ASP A 80 3.92 2.81 13.11
C ASP A 80 2.41 2.70 12.92
N SER A 81 1.68 3.67 13.45
CA SER A 81 0.25 3.81 13.22
C SER A 81 -0.09 5.23 12.79
N PHE A 82 -0.97 5.36 11.81
CA PHE A 82 -1.43 6.63 11.28
C PHE A 82 -2.95 6.68 11.36
N ALA A 83 -3.45 7.76 11.99
CA ALA A 83 -4.87 8.01 11.97
C ALA A 83 -5.31 8.42 10.55
N ILE A 84 -6.35 7.80 10.05
CA ILE A 84 -6.98 8.18 8.78
C ILE A 84 -7.82 9.43 9.05
N PRO A 85 -7.63 10.53 8.29
CA PRO A 85 -8.43 11.74 8.45
C PRO A 85 -9.92 11.45 8.34
N ASP A 86 -10.73 12.11 9.17
CA ASP A 86 -12.19 11.97 9.12
C ASP A 86 -12.73 12.57 7.81
N PHE A 87 -13.42 11.75 7.04
CA PHE A 87 -14.15 12.17 5.85
C PHE A 87 -15.58 11.63 5.93
N LYS A 88 -16.51 12.26 5.22
CA LYS A 88 -17.90 11.80 5.25
C LYS A 88 -18.00 10.38 4.66
N PRO A 89 -18.42 9.39 5.43
CA PRO A 89 -18.52 8.04 4.94
C PRO A 89 -19.55 7.99 3.79
N THR A 90 -19.15 7.35 2.72
CA THR A 90 -20.01 7.07 1.58
C THR A 90 -19.98 5.57 1.32
N LYS A 91 -21.13 4.99 0.96
CA LYS A 91 -21.16 3.58 0.60
C LYS A 91 -20.27 3.31 -0.63
N ASN A 92 -19.63 2.16 -0.63
CA ASN A 92 -18.71 1.74 -1.69
C ASN A 92 -17.54 2.72 -1.87
N VAL A 93 -16.84 3.00 -0.78
CA VAL A 93 -15.64 3.83 -0.80
C VAL A 93 -14.52 3.14 -1.57
N LYS A 94 -13.87 3.93 -2.41
CA LYS A 94 -12.54 3.65 -2.97
C LYS A 94 -11.66 4.84 -2.64
N ALA A 95 -10.66 4.61 -1.80
CA ALA A 95 -9.74 5.64 -1.34
C ALA A 95 -8.29 5.27 -1.65
N GLU A 96 -7.44 6.25 -1.86
CA GLU A 96 -6.00 6.09 -1.99
C GLU A 96 -5.31 6.73 -0.79
N PHE A 97 -4.33 6.04 -0.24
CA PHE A 97 -3.50 6.50 0.86
C PHE A 97 -2.06 6.61 0.42
N GLU A 98 -1.49 7.79 0.61
CA GLU A 98 -0.08 8.03 0.38
C GLU A 98 0.65 8.17 1.72
N PHE A 99 1.71 7.39 1.91
CA PHE A 99 2.57 7.43 3.09
C PHE A 99 3.98 7.76 2.66
N SER A 100 4.55 8.79 3.26
CA SER A 100 5.91 9.22 2.96
C SER A 100 6.78 9.18 4.21
N TYR A 101 7.95 8.59 4.08
CA TYR A 101 9.00 8.58 5.10
C TYR A 101 10.22 9.35 4.61
N ASN A 102 10.76 10.18 5.47
CA ASN A 102 12.02 10.86 5.23
C ASN A 102 13.20 9.93 5.54
N TYR A 103 14.10 9.72 4.60
CA TYR A 103 15.33 8.99 4.80
C TYR A 103 16.52 9.95 4.83
N GLY A 104 17.36 9.85 5.89
CA GLY A 104 18.47 10.80 6.10
C GLY A 104 18.03 12.16 6.64
N SER A 105 16.85 12.26 7.26
CA SER A 105 16.32 13.45 7.88
C SER A 105 15.97 13.19 9.36
N ILE A 106 16.02 14.24 10.17
CA ILE A 106 15.56 14.19 11.57
C ILE A 106 14.06 14.45 11.70
N PHE A 107 13.40 14.89 10.62
CA PHE A 107 11.97 15.20 10.65
C PHE A 107 11.12 13.94 10.49
N PRO A 108 10.16 13.70 11.41
CA PRO A 108 9.26 12.54 11.33
C PRO A 108 8.21 12.72 10.22
N PRO A 109 7.63 11.61 9.73
CA PRO A 109 8.09 10.25 9.97
C PRO A 109 9.41 10.00 9.25
N ASN A 110 10.38 9.38 9.94
CA ASN A 110 11.70 9.15 9.39
C ASN A 110 12.09 7.66 9.44
N LEU A 111 12.92 7.25 8.48
CA LEU A 111 13.51 5.93 8.43
C LEU A 111 14.95 6.00 8.95
N ALA A 112 15.22 5.24 10.01
CA ALA A 112 16.58 4.93 10.38
C ALA A 112 17.13 3.83 9.46
N ALA A 113 18.40 3.91 9.09
CA ALA A 113 19.07 2.86 8.36
C ALA A 113 20.31 2.36 9.12
N CYS A 114 20.83 1.24 8.67
CA CYS A 114 22.10 0.73 9.17
C CYS A 114 23.25 1.68 8.78
N SER A 115 24.05 2.08 9.76
CA SER A 115 25.28 2.88 9.50
C SER A 115 26.43 2.05 8.93
N GLN A 116 26.34 0.72 9.01
CA GLN A 116 27.45 -0.19 8.65
C GLN A 116 27.22 -0.88 7.30
N ALA A 117 25.99 -0.97 6.83
CA ALA A 117 25.61 -1.66 5.59
C ALA A 117 24.36 -1.04 4.97
N ASP A 118 24.16 -1.28 3.68
CA ASP A 118 22.89 -1.01 3.04
C ASP A 118 21.78 -1.82 3.70
N ASP A 119 20.62 -1.20 3.93
CA ASP A 119 19.52 -1.82 4.64
C ASP A 119 18.41 -2.25 3.68
N THR A 120 18.31 -3.54 3.45
CA THR A 120 17.19 -4.12 2.71
C THR A 120 16.03 -4.35 3.65
N SER A 121 14.92 -3.72 3.35
CA SER A 121 13.69 -3.79 4.13
C SER A 121 12.47 -3.98 3.24
N TYR A 122 11.36 -4.49 3.79
CA TYR A 122 10.05 -4.42 3.19
C TYR A 122 9.03 -3.93 4.21
N PHE A 123 7.87 -3.49 3.73
CA PHE A 123 6.82 -2.92 4.57
C PHE A 123 5.55 -3.74 4.44
N ARG A 124 4.88 -3.93 5.56
CA ARG A 124 3.54 -4.53 5.65
C ARG A 124 2.55 -3.47 6.07
N PHE A 125 1.36 -3.52 5.48
CA PHE A 125 0.30 -2.57 5.72
C PHE A 125 -0.99 -3.32 6.03
N TRP A 126 -1.73 -2.88 7.02
CA TRP A 126 -3.09 -3.30 7.31
C TRP A 126 -3.84 -2.14 7.95
N MET A 127 -5.14 -2.21 7.93
CA MET A 127 -5.99 -1.19 8.53
C MET A 127 -7.12 -1.82 9.34
N THR A 128 -7.72 -1.01 10.22
CA THR A 128 -8.96 -1.29 10.90
C THR A 128 -9.99 -0.22 10.53
N ASP A 129 -11.27 -0.62 10.46
CA ASP A 129 -12.39 0.29 10.29
C ASP A 129 -13.00 0.65 11.65
N ARG A 130 -14.01 1.53 11.65
CA ARG A 130 -14.73 1.90 12.90
C ARG A 130 -15.46 0.75 13.56
N ALA A 131 -15.83 -0.28 12.82
CA ALA A 131 -16.45 -1.49 13.35
C ALA A 131 -15.44 -2.50 13.90
N ASN A 132 -14.13 -2.16 13.91
CA ASN A 132 -13.00 -3.00 14.26
C ASN A 132 -12.78 -4.20 13.32
N ASN A 133 -13.26 -4.15 12.08
CA ASN A 133 -12.88 -5.14 11.09
C ASN A 133 -11.47 -4.83 10.60
N LYS A 134 -10.62 -5.86 10.58
CA LYS A 134 -9.25 -5.75 10.12
C LYS A 134 -9.13 -6.21 8.67
N SER A 135 -8.47 -5.41 7.83
CA SER A 135 -8.14 -5.81 6.45
C SER A 135 -7.12 -6.95 6.41
N ASP A 136 -6.98 -7.57 5.25
CA ASP A 136 -5.81 -8.38 4.94
C ASP A 136 -4.53 -7.51 5.05
N THR A 137 -3.41 -8.19 5.30
CA THR A 137 -2.10 -7.55 5.32
C THR A 137 -1.49 -7.60 3.93
N VAL A 138 -1.17 -6.43 3.36
CA VAL A 138 -0.46 -6.32 2.09
C VAL A 138 1.00 -5.96 2.31
N GLN A 139 1.86 -6.24 1.32
CA GLN A 139 3.30 -6.08 1.46
C GLN A 139 3.89 -5.33 0.26
N SER A 140 4.86 -4.45 0.53
CA SER A 140 5.69 -3.83 -0.50
C SER A 140 6.71 -4.81 -1.10
N PRO A 141 7.29 -4.52 -2.25
CA PRO A 141 8.56 -5.12 -2.64
C PRO A 141 9.67 -4.76 -1.64
N ASP A 142 10.81 -5.44 -1.74
CA ASP A 142 12.01 -5.05 -1.02
C ASP A 142 12.48 -3.67 -1.49
N ILE A 143 12.88 -2.84 -0.54
CA ILE A 143 13.57 -1.58 -0.80
C ILE A 143 14.95 -1.60 -0.14
N VAL A 144 15.89 -0.90 -0.73
CA VAL A 144 17.28 -0.78 -0.23
C VAL A 144 17.53 0.67 0.17
N LEU A 145 17.82 0.89 1.43
CA LEU A 145 18.26 2.17 1.97
C LEU A 145 19.80 2.16 2.00
N LEU A 146 20.44 2.93 1.12
CA LEU A 146 21.88 2.96 1.00
C LEU A 146 22.50 3.61 2.23
N LYS A 147 23.53 2.96 2.82
CA LYS A 147 24.30 3.57 3.91
C LYS A 147 24.95 4.87 3.45
N GLN A 148 25.24 5.77 4.38
CA GLN A 148 26.15 6.90 4.15
C GLN A 148 27.60 6.46 4.26
#